data_dae22123d6d140930f9bda912603aeeb
#
_entry.id   dae22123d6d140930f9bda912603aeeb
#
_cell.length_a   1.000
_cell.length_b   1.000
_cell.length_c   1.000
_cell.angle_alpha   90.00
_cell.angle_beta   90.00
_cell.angle_gamma   90.00
#
_symmetry.space_group_name_H-M   'P 1'
#
loop_
_entity.id
_entity.type
_entity.pdbx_description
1 polymer ?
#
loop_
_entity_poly.entity_id
_entity_poly.type
_entity_poly.pdbx_seq_one_letter_code
_entity_poly.pdbx_strand_id
1 'polypeptide(L)'
;MADPITVFDRHILKLRRDRAASRASEFNFLFAETADRLADRLEDTTRNFPHAVDLGCHSGELAQILAASSRVETLHQADISYRYAKAARDLNGRSSMVADEEFLPFAEGSLDLILSNLSLHWVNDLPGMLLQARRALKSDGLFLASMLGGETLKDLREALMTAEAEEEGGVSPRVSPFVDVKDAGALLQRSGFALPVVDADDITIDYPDA
;
A
#
# COMPACT_ATOMS: atom_id res chain seq x y z
N MET A 1 -12.21 7.46 -26.29
CA MET A 1 -11.46 7.47 -25.01
C MET A 1 -10.34 6.46 -25.19
N ALA A 2 -9.10 6.82 -24.89
CA ALA A 2 -8.02 5.82 -24.88
C ALA A 2 -8.31 4.81 -23.77
N ASP A 3 -8.10 3.53 -24.02
CA ASP A 3 -8.19 2.51 -22.98
C ASP A 3 -7.22 2.87 -21.86
N PRO A 4 -7.61 2.76 -20.58
CA PRO A 4 -6.72 3.01 -19.46
C PRO A 4 -5.51 2.07 -19.60
N ILE A 5 -4.30 2.61 -19.42
CA ILE A 5 -3.08 1.81 -19.44
C ILE A 5 -3.13 0.88 -18.23
N THR A 6 -3.41 -0.40 -18.45
CA THR A 6 -3.39 -1.43 -17.42
C THR A 6 -1.98 -2.01 -17.34
N VAL A 7 -1.25 -1.68 -16.28
CA VAL A 7 0.10 -2.19 -16.00
C VAL A 7 0.03 -3.51 -15.23
N PHE A 8 -0.89 -3.59 -14.27
CA PHE A 8 -1.03 -4.72 -13.36
C PHE A 8 -2.34 -5.47 -13.63
N ASP A 9 -2.25 -6.76 -13.90
CA ASP A 9 -3.40 -7.64 -13.92
C ASP A 9 -3.88 -7.91 -12.48
N ARG A 10 -5.00 -7.28 -12.08
CA ARG A 10 -5.57 -7.39 -10.74
C ARG A 10 -6.00 -8.81 -10.38
N HIS A 11 -6.45 -9.59 -11.38
CA HIS A 11 -6.80 -11.00 -11.16
C HIS A 11 -5.55 -11.83 -10.83
N ILE A 12 -4.48 -11.66 -11.59
CA ILE A 12 -3.20 -12.33 -11.34
C ILE A 12 -2.60 -11.88 -10.00
N LEU A 13 -2.68 -10.60 -9.67
CA LEU A 13 -2.24 -10.09 -8.37
C LEU A 13 -2.97 -10.81 -7.22
N LYS A 14 -4.30 -10.90 -7.28
CA LYS A 14 -5.11 -11.62 -6.31
C LYS A 14 -4.67 -13.07 -6.16
N LEU A 15 -4.49 -13.80 -7.27
CA LEU A 15 -4.05 -15.20 -7.25
C LEU A 15 -2.66 -15.35 -6.61
N ARG A 16 -1.73 -14.43 -6.91
CA ARG A 16 -0.39 -14.42 -6.33
C ARG A 16 -0.43 -14.14 -4.83
N ARG A 17 -1.21 -13.16 -4.40
CA ARG A 17 -1.45 -12.86 -2.97
C ARG A 17 -2.09 -14.06 -2.26
N ASP A 18 -3.12 -14.67 -2.82
CA ASP A 18 -3.76 -15.86 -2.25
C ASP A 18 -2.75 -17.01 -2.07
N ARG A 19 -1.81 -17.19 -3.01
CA ARG A 19 -0.75 -18.19 -2.90
C ARG A 19 0.26 -17.83 -1.82
N ALA A 20 0.70 -16.57 -1.77
CA ALA A 20 1.70 -16.08 -0.81
C ALA A 20 1.18 -16.11 0.64
N ALA A 21 -0.10 -15.90 0.86
CA ALA A 21 -0.69 -15.81 2.19
C ALA A 21 -0.43 -17.05 3.08
N SER A 22 -0.28 -18.24 2.50
CA SER A 22 0.01 -19.46 3.26
C SER A 22 1.43 -19.51 3.87
N ARG A 23 2.33 -18.68 3.37
CA ARG A 23 3.73 -18.60 3.80
C ARG A 23 4.11 -17.16 4.22
N ALA A 24 3.12 -16.31 4.48
CA ALA A 24 3.36 -14.89 4.75
C ALA A 24 4.33 -14.69 5.92
N SER A 25 4.19 -15.46 7.00
CA SER A 25 5.06 -15.37 8.18
C SER A 25 6.56 -15.64 7.91
N GLU A 26 6.89 -16.28 6.81
CA GLU A 26 8.29 -16.54 6.43
C GLU A 26 8.94 -15.32 5.74
N PHE A 27 8.13 -14.39 5.18
CA PHE A 27 8.61 -13.34 4.28
C PHE A 27 8.03 -11.96 4.59
N ASN A 28 7.27 -11.81 5.68
CA ASN A 28 6.59 -10.56 6.01
C ASN A 28 7.46 -9.50 6.71
N PHE A 29 8.75 -9.73 6.83
CA PHE A 29 9.67 -8.84 7.56
C PHE A 29 9.59 -7.38 7.06
N LEU A 30 9.50 -7.18 5.73
CA LEU A 30 9.40 -5.84 5.15
C LEU A 30 8.04 -5.18 5.48
N PHE A 31 6.94 -5.95 5.43
CA PHE A 31 5.63 -5.45 5.83
C PHE A 31 5.59 -5.07 7.31
N ALA A 32 6.24 -5.85 8.16
CA ALA A 32 6.33 -5.56 9.59
C ALA A 32 7.16 -4.29 9.86
N GLU A 33 8.34 -4.18 9.25
CA GLU A 33 9.21 -3.00 9.37
C GLU A 33 8.52 -1.72 8.91
N THR A 34 7.88 -1.75 7.75
CA THR A 34 7.18 -0.56 7.22
C THR A 34 5.90 -0.25 8.00
N ALA A 35 5.23 -1.27 8.55
CA ALA A 35 4.07 -1.07 9.41
C ALA A 35 4.46 -0.38 10.72
N ASP A 36 5.61 -0.74 11.32
CA ASP A 36 6.13 -0.11 12.52
C ASP A 36 6.41 1.38 12.28
N ARG A 37 7.13 1.71 11.21
CA ARG A 37 7.38 3.11 10.82
C ARG A 37 6.09 3.89 10.55
N LEU A 38 5.09 3.25 9.96
CA LEU A 38 3.81 3.89 9.68
C LEU A 38 3.01 4.14 10.97
N ALA A 39 3.08 3.20 11.92
CA ALA A 39 2.49 3.36 13.25
C ALA A 39 3.15 4.48 14.05
N ASP A 40 4.47 4.61 14.00
CA ASP A 40 5.21 5.71 14.65
C ASP A 40 4.71 7.08 14.14
N ARG A 41 4.52 7.22 12.82
CA ARG A 41 3.97 8.46 12.24
C ARG A 41 2.53 8.75 12.69
N LEU A 42 1.74 7.71 12.96
CA LEU A 42 0.41 7.89 13.52
C LEU A 42 0.48 8.39 14.97
N GLU A 43 1.43 7.90 15.75
CA GLU A 43 1.63 8.34 17.16
C GLU A 43 2.11 9.79 17.26
N ASP A 44 2.73 10.37 16.24
CA ASP A 44 3.05 11.80 16.16
C ASP A 44 1.80 12.70 16.11
N THR A 45 0.62 12.11 15.83
CA THR A 45 -0.65 12.85 15.84
C THR A 45 -1.23 12.86 17.27
N THR A 46 -1.96 13.92 17.62
CA THR A 46 -2.71 14.01 18.88
C THR A 46 -4.18 13.58 18.76
N ARG A 47 -4.57 13.09 17.59
CA ARG A 47 -5.96 12.80 17.24
C ARG A 47 -6.33 11.35 17.53
N ASN A 48 -7.63 11.13 17.77
CA ASN A 48 -8.23 9.80 17.81
C ASN A 48 -9.03 9.54 16.55
N PHE A 49 -9.07 8.29 16.14
CA PHE A 49 -9.69 7.83 14.92
C PHE A 49 -10.72 6.72 15.22
N PRO A 50 -11.99 7.09 15.47
CA PRO A 50 -13.05 6.13 15.79
C PRO A 50 -13.24 5.05 14.72
N HIS A 51 -13.16 5.44 13.44
CA HIS A 51 -13.36 4.52 12.31
C HIS A 51 -12.18 4.60 11.36
N ALA A 52 -11.40 3.53 11.31
CA ALA A 52 -10.24 3.40 10.46
C ALA A 52 -10.35 2.17 9.55
N VAL A 53 -9.63 2.22 8.43
CA VAL A 53 -9.43 1.08 7.53
C VAL A 53 -7.95 0.93 7.18
N ASP A 54 -7.48 -0.32 7.12
CA ASP A 54 -6.19 -0.73 6.57
C ASP A 54 -6.44 -1.36 5.18
N LEU A 55 -6.04 -0.65 4.12
CA LEU A 55 -6.20 -1.05 2.73
C LEU A 55 -4.98 -1.81 2.24
N GLY A 56 -5.18 -3.04 1.75
CA GLY A 56 -4.10 -3.96 1.42
C GLY A 56 -3.43 -4.45 2.70
N CYS A 57 -4.24 -4.95 3.63
CA CYS A 57 -3.83 -5.27 4.99
C CYS A 57 -2.87 -6.47 5.11
N HIS A 58 -2.60 -7.18 4.02
CA HIS A 58 -1.75 -8.38 4.02
C HIS A 58 -2.16 -9.34 5.16
N SER A 59 -1.21 -9.84 5.98
CA SER A 59 -1.51 -10.72 7.11
C SER A 59 -2.00 -9.99 8.36
N GLY A 60 -2.12 -8.66 8.32
CA GLY A 60 -2.59 -7.84 9.45
C GLY A 60 -1.47 -7.30 10.33
N GLU A 61 -0.25 -7.13 9.79
CA GLU A 61 0.93 -6.64 10.50
C GLU A 61 0.68 -5.27 11.12
N LEU A 62 0.13 -4.33 10.34
CA LEU A 62 -0.18 -2.99 10.83
C LEU A 62 -1.25 -3.01 11.93
N ALA A 63 -2.30 -3.80 11.76
CA ALA A 63 -3.34 -3.94 12.76
C ALA A 63 -2.85 -4.58 14.06
N GLN A 64 -1.85 -5.46 13.99
CA GLN A 64 -1.20 -6.06 15.16
C GLN A 64 -0.41 -5.01 15.95
N ILE A 65 0.37 -4.17 15.28
CA ILE A 65 1.13 -3.09 15.91
C ILE A 65 0.17 -2.07 16.55
N LEU A 66 -0.87 -1.66 15.82
CA LEU A 66 -1.87 -0.71 16.31
C LEU A 66 -2.81 -1.27 17.40
N ALA A 67 -2.71 -2.55 17.74
CA ALA A 67 -3.48 -3.11 18.86
C ALA A 67 -3.12 -2.47 20.22
N ALA A 68 -1.90 -1.97 20.35
CA ALA A 68 -1.44 -1.27 21.56
C ALA A 68 -1.79 0.24 21.55
N SER A 69 -2.16 0.79 20.39
CA SER A 69 -2.50 2.21 20.27
C SER A 69 -3.92 2.48 20.75
N SER A 70 -4.09 3.49 21.60
CA SER A 70 -5.41 3.96 22.03
C SER A 70 -6.06 4.93 21.04
N ARG A 71 -5.38 5.28 19.93
CA ARG A 71 -5.85 6.29 18.96
C ARG A 71 -6.86 5.73 17.97
N VAL A 72 -6.81 4.42 17.69
CA VAL A 72 -7.70 3.76 16.72
C VAL A 72 -8.68 2.86 17.47
N GLU A 73 -9.97 3.26 17.48
CA GLU A 73 -11.00 2.50 18.20
C GLU A 73 -11.45 1.29 17.40
N THR A 74 -11.86 1.51 16.16
CA THR A 74 -12.31 0.46 15.24
C THR A 74 -11.45 0.47 13.99
N LEU A 75 -10.70 -0.60 13.76
CA LEU A 75 -9.93 -0.81 12.54
C LEU A 75 -10.53 -1.95 11.72
N HIS A 76 -11.00 -1.64 10.52
CA HIS A 76 -11.38 -2.63 9.52
C HIS A 76 -10.17 -2.96 8.65
N GLN A 77 -10.04 -4.21 8.25
CA GLN A 77 -8.96 -4.68 7.39
C GLN A 77 -9.52 -5.05 6.03
N ALA A 78 -8.88 -4.64 4.95
CA ALA A 78 -9.32 -4.93 3.60
C ALA A 78 -8.15 -5.40 2.73
N ASP A 79 -8.33 -6.48 1.99
CA ASP A 79 -7.35 -6.96 1.00
C ASP A 79 -8.08 -7.57 -0.19
N ILE A 80 -7.51 -7.45 -1.38
CA ILE A 80 -8.03 -8.09 -2.59
C ILE A 80 -7.99 -9.63 -2.49
N SER A 81 -7.06 -10.17 -1.69
CA SER A 81 -6.90 -11.59 -1.39
C SER A 81 -7.81 -12.02 -0.24
N TYR A 82 -8.71 -12.96 -0.52
CA TYR A 82 -9.51 -13.59 0.54
C TYR A 82 -8.63 -14.25 1.62
N ARG A 83 -7.52 -14.89 1.21
CA ARG A 83 -6.64 -15.59 2.15
C ARG A 83 -5.89 -14.62 3.07
N TYR A 84 -5.43 -13.49 2.57
CA TYR A 84 -4.85 -12.44 3.41
C TYR A 84 -5.89 -11.81 4.34
N ALA A 85 -7.06 -11.41 3.83
CA ALA A 85 -8.13 -10.89 4.68
C ALA A 85 -8.53 -11.87 5.79
N LYS A 86 -8.58 -13.19 5.47
CA LYS A 86 -8.83 -14.23 6.47
C LYS A 86 -7.66 -14.35 7.47
N ALA A 87 -6.41 -14.38 7.01
CA ALA A 87 -5.24 -14.47 7.87
C ALA A 87 -5.17 -13.29 8.85
N ALA A 88 -5.39 -12.06 8.37
CA ALA A 88 -5.44 -10.86 9.18
C ALA A 88 -6.50 -10.94 10.29
N ARG A 89 -7.71 -11.41 9.94
CA ARG A 89 -8.76 -11.63 10.95
C ARG A 89 -8.39 -12.69 11.97
N ASP A 90 -7.84 -13.81 11.50
CA ASP A 90 -7.48 -14.93 12.38
C ASP A 90 -6.32 -14.54 13.33
N LEU A 91 -5.43 -13.64 12.89
CA LEU A 91 -4.29 -13.16 13.69
C LEU A 91 -4.73 -12.24 14.84
N ASN A 92 -5.64 -11.30 14.59
CA ASN A 92 -5.91 -10.20 15.52
C ASN A 92 -7.39 -10.04 15.93
N GLY A 93 -8.29 -10.87 15.38
CA GLY A 93 -9.73 -10.87 15.71
C GLY A 93 -10.52 -9.67 15.19
N ARG A 94 -9.88 -8.75 14.43
CA ARG A 94 -10.55 -7.56 13.90
C ARG A 94 -11.39 -7.89 12.67
N SER A 95 -12.37 -7.06 12.38
CA SER A 95 -13.19 -7.18 11.18
C SER A 95 -12.32 -7.10 9.92
N SER A 96 -12.51 -8.03 9.00
CA SER A 96 -11.84 -8.02 7.71
C SER A 96 -12.80 -8.26 6.55
N MET A 97 -12.48 -7.70 5.38
CA MET A 97 -13.27 -7.84 4.17
C MET A 97 -12.38 -8.05 2.94
N VAL A 98 -12.96 -8.64 1.90
CA VAL A 98 -12.31 -8.66 0.58
C VAL A 98 -12.73 -7.40 -0.16
N ALA A 99 -11.76 -6.56 -0.48
CA ALA A 99 -11.99 -5.34 -1.27
C ALA A 99 -10.78 -5.05 -2.15
N ASP A 100 -11.04 -4.49 -3.32
CA ASP A 100 -10.01 -4.01 -4.24
C ASP A 100 -9.71 -2.55 -3.95
N GLU A 101 -8.45 -2.19 -3.87
CA GLU A 101 -8.00 -0.81 -3.65
C GLU A 101 -8.46 0.14 -4.77
N GLU A 102 -8.73 -0.38 -5.97
CA GLU A 102 -9.26 0.41 -7.09
C GLU A 102 -10.77 0.71 -6.97
N PHE A 103 -11.49 -0.02 -6.09
CA PHE A 103 -12.94 0.11 -5.92
C PHE A 103 -13.32 0.07 -4.44
N LEU A 104 -13.18 1.21 -3.76
CA LEU A 104 -13.37 1.30 -2.31
C LEU A 104 -14.84 1.20 -1.92
N PRO A 105 -15.25 0.21 -1.09
CA PRO A 105 -16.64 0.00 -0.70
C PRO A 105 -17.07 0.84 0.52
N PHE A 106 -16.57 2.07 0.64
CA PHE A 106 -16.84 2.93 1.79
C PHE A 106 -17.73 4.11 1.39
N ALA A 107 -18.66 4.44 2.28
CA ALA A 107 -19.52 5.60 2.11
C ALA A 107 -18.72 6.91 2.23
N GLU A 108 -19.21 7.95 1.59
CA GLU A 108 -18.60 9.29 1.67
C GLU A 108 -18.61 9.79 3.12
N GLY A 109 -17.48 10.34 3.58
CA GLY A 109 -17.32 10.90 4.91
C GLY A 109 -17.51 9.92 6.06
N SER A 110 -17.27 8.61 5.83
CA SER A 110 -17.50 7.57 6.85
C SER A 110 -16.25 7.25 7.68
N LEU A 111 -15.07 7.56 7.20
CA LEU A 111 -13.79 7.16 7.82
C LEU A 111 -13.05 8.37 8.43
N ASP A 112 -12.45 8.15 9.59
CA ASP A 112 -11.55 9.10 10.24
C ASP A 112 -10.11 8.90 9.78
N LEU A 113 -9.73 7.65 9.42
CA LEU A 113 -8.38 7.27 9.03
C LEU A 113 -8.42 6.21 7.94
N ILE A 114 -7.60 6.40 6.92
CA ILE A 114 -7.26 5.37 5.95
C ILE A 114 -5.76 5.12 6.05
N LEU A 115 -5.41 3.87 6.29
CA LEU A 115 -4.05 3.35 6.31
C LEU A 115 -3.82 2.47 5.10
N SER A 116 -2.59 2.45 4.57
CA SER A 116 -2.20 1.45 3.57
C SER A 116 -0.70 1.18 3.66
N ASN A 117 -0.33 -0.06 3.89
CA ASN A 117 1.05 -0.46 4.03
C ASN A 117 1.51 -1.28 2.83
N LEU A 118 2.43 -0.75 2.02
CA LEU A 118 3.05 -1.40 0.85
C LEU A 118 2.05 -2.09 -0.10
N SER A 119 0.92 -1.43 -0.39
CA SER A 119 -0.10 -1.98 -1.31
C SER A 119 -0.34 -1.12 -2.54
N LEU A 120 -0.27 0.21 -2.42
CA LEU A 120 -0.75 1.14 -3.44
C LEU A 120 0.06 1.15 -4.74
N HIS A 121 1.30 0.68 -4.72
CA HIS A 121 2.13 0.57 -5.93
C HIS A 121 1.65 -0.53 -6.91
N TRP A 122 0.63 -1.30 -6.54
CA TRP A 122 -0.05 -2.26 -7.41
C TRP A 122 -1.33 -1.74 -8.06
N VAL A 123 -1.72 -0.50 -7.75
CA VAL A 123 -2.95 0.13 -8.27
C VAL A 123 -2.67 0.73 -9.65
N ASN A 124 -3.51 0.43 -10.66
CA ASN A 124 -3.36 0.99 -12.00
C ASN A 124 -3.82 2.44 -12.07
N ASP A 125 -4.98 2.76 -11.48
CA ASP A 125 -5.51 4.12 -11.39
C ASP A 125 -5.31 4.69 -9.97
N LEU A 126 -4.05 4.97 -9.63
CA LEU A 126 -3.71 5.58 -8.35
C LEU A 126 -4.43 6.93 -8.12
N PRO A 127 -4.53 7.84 -9.12
CA PRO A 127 -5.32 9.06 -8.96
C PRO A 127 -6.79 8.80 -8.63
N GLY A 128 -7.44 7.85 -9.30
CA GLY A 128 -8.82 7.47 -9.05
C GLY A 128 -9.03 6.86 -7.67
N MET A 129 -8.11 6.01 -7.22
CA MET A 129 -8.10 5.46 -5.86
C MET A 129 -7.97 6.57 -4.81
N LEU A 130 -7.03 7.49 -4.98
CA LEU A 130 -6.84 8.62 -4.06
C LEU A 130 -8.08 9.52 -3.98
N LEU A 131 -8.78 9.75 -5.09
CA LEU A 131 -10.05 10.47 -5.10
C LEU A 131 -11.14 9.73 -4.30
N GLN A 132 -11.23 8.40 -4.44
CA GLN A 132 -12.17 7.58 -3.66
C GLN A 132 -11.80 7.62 -2.18
N ALA A 133 -10.52 7.48 -1.82
CA ALA A 133 -10.03 7.59 -0.46
C ALA A 133 -10.38 8.96 0.15
N ARG A 134 -10.13 10.05 -0.60
CA ARG A 134 -10.46 11.41 -0.14
C ARG A 134 -11.97 11.60 0.10
N ARG A 135 -12.83 10.99 -0.72
CA ARG A 135 -14.29 11.04 -0.54
C ARG A 135 -14.75 10.22 0.67
N ALA A 136 -14.15 9.05 0.89
CA ALA A 136 -14.48 8.19 2.03
C ALA A 136 -14.07 8.81 3.37
N LEU A 137 -13.03 9.65 3.38
CA LEU A 137 -12.58 10.36 4.57
C LEU A 137 -13.54 11.51 4.94
N LYS A 138 -13.75 11.67 6.24
CA LYS A 138 -14.35 12.89 6.82
C LYS A 138 -13.54 14.12 6.45
N SER A 139 -14.10 15.32 6.67
CA SER A 139 -13.46 16.59 6.28
C SER A 139 -12.07 16.79 6.88
N ASP A 140 -11.85 16.29 8.08
CA ASP A 140 -10.59 16.31 8.84
C ASP A 140 -9.90 14.93 8.92
N GLY A 141 -10.36 13.95 8.13
CA GLY A 141 -9.81 12.60 8.09
C GLY A 141 -8.35 12.56 7.63
N LEU A 142 -7.60 11.59 8.11
CA LEU A 142 -6.18 11.38 7.78
C LEU A 142 -6.03 10.21 6.78
N PHE A 143 -5.20 10.42 5.77
CA PHE A 143 -4.68 9.37 4.89
C PHE A 143 -3.21 9.18 5.19
N LEU A 144 -2.78 7.96 5.50
CA LEU A 144 -1.41 7.62 5.83
C LEU A 144 -1.02 6.32 5.12
N ALA A 145 -0.03 6.39 4.22
CA ALA A 145 0.34 5.25 3.41
C ALA A 145 1.85 5.15 3.19
N SER A 146 2.33 3.92 3.08
CA SER A 146 3.66 3.60 2.58
C SER A 146 3.54 2.86 1.24
N MET A 147 4.49 3.09 0.34
CA MET A 147 4.59 2.40 -0.93
C MET A 147 6.03 2.36 -1.42
N LEU A 148 6.33 1.42 -2.31
CA LEU A 148 7.65 1.37 -2.94
C LEU A 148 7.84 2.59 -3.84
N GLY A 149 8.96 3.29 -3.67
CA GLY A 149 9.29 4.52 -4.40
C GLY A 149 10.24 4.30 -5.58
N GLY A 150 10.50 5.36 -6.34
CA GLY A 150 11.24 5.34 -7.61
C GLY A 150 12.64 4.74 -7.57
N GLU A 151 13.33 4.81 -6.42
CA GLU A 151 14.68 4.23 -6.26
C GLU A 151 14.65 2.72 -5.91
N THR A 152 13.47 2.15 -5.67
CA THR A 152 13.33 0.71 -5.40
C THR A 152 13.86 -0.13 -6.55
N LEU A 153 14.71 -1.11 -6.24
CA LEU A 153 15.38 -2.01 -7.20
C LEU A 153 16.14 -1.29 -8.32
N LYS A 154 16.74 -0.14 -8.01
CA LYS A 154 17.48 0.69 -8.98
C LYS A 154 18.59 -0.11 -9.67
N ASP A 155 19.45 -0.76 -8.89
CA ASP A 155 20.59 -1.51 -9.42
C ASP A 155 20.12 -2.67 -10.32
N LEU A 156 19.06 -3.38 -9.92
CA LEU A 156 18.48 -4.43 -10.75
C LEU A 156 17.92 -3.86 -12.06
N ARG A 157 17.21 -2.72 -11.99
CA ARG A 157 16.66 -2.06 -13.17
C ARG A 157 17.77 -1.65 -14.13
N GLU A 158 18.85 -1.03 -13.64
CA GLU A 158 19.99 -0.60 -14.46
C GLU A 158 20.71 -1.79 -15.08
N ALA A 159 20.95 -2.87 -14.32
CA ALA A 159 21.58 -4.09 -14.83
C ALA A 159 20.75 -4.75 -15.94
N LEU A 160 19.43 -4.87 -15.74
CA LEU A 160 18.53 -5.45 -16.75
C LEU A 160 18.44 -4.58 -18.01
N MET A 161 18.38 -3.26 -17.87
CA MET A 161 18.37 -2.35 -19.02
C MET A 161 19.66 -2.42 -19.83
N THR A 162 20.82 -2.51 -19.18
CA THR A 162 22.11 -2.64 -19.83
C THR A 162 22.21 -3.95 -20.60
N ALA A 163 21.88 -5.08 -19.96
CA ALA A 163 21.92 -6.37 -20.60
C ALA A 163 20.98 -6.47 -21.82
N GLU A 164 19.76 -5.93 -21.71
CA GLU A 164 18.78 -5.97 -22.79
C GLU A 164 19.19 -5.09 -23.97
N ALA A 165 19.78 -3.92 -23.70
CA ALA A 165 20.32 -3.04 -24.75
C ALA A 165 21.46 -3.70 -25.53
N GLU A 166 22.33 -4.46 -24.85
CA GLU A 166 23.47 -5.18 -25.48
C GLU A 166 23.03 -6.39 -26.29
N GLU A 167 22.06 -7.17 -25.80
CA GLU A 167 21.65 -8.43 -26.39
C GLU A 167 20.54 -8.30 -27.42
N GLU A 168 19.56 -7.39 -27.20
CA GLU A 168 18.36 -7.28 -28.02
C GLU A 168 18.29 -5.95 -28.82
N GLY A 169 19.22 -5.02 -28.58
CA GLY A 169 19.26 -3.72 -29.26
C GLY A 169 18.11 -2.78 -28.91
N GLY A 170 17.38 -3.05 -27.83
CA GLY A 170 16.28 -2.24 -27.31
C GLY A 170 16.12 -2.44 -25.82
N VAL A 171 15.23 -1.65 -25.20
CA VAL A 171 14.97 -1.70 -23.76
C VAL A 171 13.47 -1.80 -23.51
N SER A 172 13.05 -2.73 -22.65
CA SER A 172 11.67 -2.87 -22.21
C SER A 172 11.57 -2.77 -20.67
N PRO A 173 10.41 -2.38 -20.10
CA PRO A 173 10.24 -2.33 -18.66
C PRO A 173 10.25 -3.73 -18.05
N ARG A 174 11.29 -4.06 -17.28
CA ARG A 174 11.42 -5.34 -16.54
C ARG A 174 11.13 -5.21 -15.05
N VAL A 175 11.20 -3.99 -14.53
CA VAL A 175 10.87 -3.66 -13.15
C VAL A 175 9.60 -2.81 -13.15
N SER A 176 8.71 -3.04 -12.19
CA SER A 176 7.47 -2.26 -12.04
C SER A 176 7.76 -0.77 -11.95
N PRO A 177 6.92 0.09 -12.57
CA PRO A 177 7.03 1.52 -12.38
C PRO A 177 6.66 1.88 -10.94
N PHE A 178 7.50 2.69 -10.30
CA PHE A 178 7.24 3.25 -8.98
C PHE A 178 7.16 4.77 -9.07
N VAL A 179 6.32 5.37 -8.22
CA VAL A 179 6.16 6.82 -8.16
C VAL A 179 7.32 7.43 -7.37
N ASP A 180 7.83 8.58 -7.80
CA ASP A 180 8.79 9.34 -7.00
C ASP A 180 8.08 10.26 -5.98
N VAL A 181 8.86 10.77 -5.00
CA VAL A 181 8.36 11.62 -3.91
C VAL A 181 7.63 12.86 -4.43
N LYS A 182 8.16 13.50 -5.48
CA LYS A 182 7.59 14.72 -6.05
C LYS A 182 6.25 14.43 -6.74
N ASP A 183 6.18 13.36 -7.51
CA ASP A 183 4.96 12.98 -8.21
C ASP A 183 3.89 12.49 -7.25
N ALA A 184 4.26 11.75 -6.20
CA ALA A 184 3.34 11.35 -5.13
C ALA A 184 2.71 12.57 -4.42
N GLY A 185 3.52 13.59 -4.09
CA GLY A 185 3.02 14.86 -3.54
C GLY A 185 2.06 15.58 -4.48
N ALA A 186 2.40 15.65 -5.77
CA ALA A 186 1.54 16.27 -6.78
C ALA A 186 0.22 15.49 -6.98
N LEU A 187 0.26 14.17 -6.91
CA LEU A 187 -0.95 13.31 -6.97
C LEU A 187 -1.89 13.57 -5.80
N LEU A 188 -1.37 13.61 -4.57
CA LEU A 188 -2.15 13.92 -3.37
C LEU A 188 -2.80 15.30 -3.46
N GLN A 189 -2.06 16.33 -3.87
CA GLN A 189 -2.61 17.68 -4.06
C GLN A 189 -3.73 17.70 -5.09
N ARG A 190 -3.54 17.08 -6.25
CA ARG A 190 -4.55 17.01 -7.31
C ARG A 190 -5.79 16.23 -6.90
N SER A 191 -5.63 15.25 -6.01
CA SER A 191 -6.75 14.47 -5.44
C SER A 191 -7.48 15.20 -4.31
N GLY A 192 -7.07 16.44 -3.97
CA GLY A 192 -7.75 17.28 -3.00
C GLY A 192 -7.39 17.04 -1.54
N PHE A 193 -6.27 16.36 -1.28
CA PHE A 193 -5.72 16.26 0.08
C PHE A 193 -5.11 17.61 0.49
N ALA A 194 -5.45 18.07 1.69
CA ALA A 194 -4.88 19.27 2.27
C ALA A 194 -3.54 18.94 2.92
N LEU A 195 -2.54 19.81 2.73
CA LEU A 195 -1.24 19.73 3.39
C LEU A 195 -0.56 18.35 3.26
N PRO A 196 -0.43 17.79 2.04
CA PRO A 196 0.21 16.50 1.87
C PRO A 196 1.70 16.62 2.25
N VAL A 197 2.17 15.65 3.01
CA VAL A 197 3.59 15.45 3.33
C VAL A 197 4.00 14.12 2.72
N VAL A 198 5.09 14.13 1.97
CA VAL A 198 5.67 12.93 1.35
C VAL A 198 7.18 12.95 1.59
N ASP A 199 7.68 11.88 2.11
CA ASP A 199 9.11 11.65 2.33
C ASP A 199 9.50 10.25 1.83
N ALA A 200 10.79 9.94 1.85
CA ALA A 200 11.33 8.65 1.47
C ALA A 200 12.30 8.15 2.54
N ASP A 201 12.15 6.88 2.88
CA ASP A 201 13.08 6.14 3.74
C ASP A 201 13.71 5.02 2.92
N ASP A 202 15.01 4.81 3.09
CA ASP A 202 15.73 3.71 2.47
C ASP A 202 15.75 2.49 3.40
N ILE A 203 15.42 1.32 2.83
CA ILE A 203 15.52 0.03 3.49
C ILE A 203 16.45 -0.85 2.66
N THR A 204 17.62 -1.15 3.19
CA THR A 204 18.56 -2.08 2.56
C THR A 204 18.23 -3.51 2.99
N ILE A 205 18.13 -4.40 2.01
CA ILE A 205 17.86 -5.83 2.23
C ILE A 205 19.03 -6.60 1.64
N ASP A 206 19.76 -7.29 2.51
CA ASP A 206 20.87 -8.16 2.12
C ASP A 206 20.39 -9.60 2.04
N TYR A 207 20.66 -10.25 0.92
CA TYR A 207 20.41 -11.68 0.72
C TYR A 207 21.73 -12.45 0.73
N PRO A 208 21.80 -13.63 1.38
CA PRO A 208 23.05 -14.39 1.48
C PRO A 208 23.50 -14.98 0.13
N ASP A 209 22.56 -15.15 -0.79
CA ASP A 209 22.77 -15.71 -2.14
C ASP A 209 21.68 -15.18 -3.09
N ALA A 210 21.97 -15.20 -4.39
CA ALA A 210 21.08 -14.71 -5.45
C ALA A 210 20.19 -15.84 -6.00
#